data_b60bf9fe2fed71817840915190a4dbb4
#
_entry.id   b60bf9fe2fed71817840915190a4dbb4
#
_cell.length_a   1.000
_cell.length_b   1.000
_cell.length_c   1.000
_cell.angle_alpha   90.00
_cell.angle_beta   90.00
_cell.angle_gamma   90.00
#
_symmetry.space_group_name_H-M   'P 1'
#
loop_
_entity.id
_entity.type
_entity.pdbx_description
1 polymer ?
#
loop_
_entity_poly.entity_id
_entity_poly.type
_entity_poly.pdbx_seq_one_letter_code
_entity_poly.pdbx_strand_id
1 'polypeptide(L)'
;VDRSFQVGDRITVQGVDGGVEDLGFRSTRIRTLEDTLVTLPNSLLLTSSVDNWGRRSGRRFATGITVDYASSPEKIEDFCQKSSERLQHQAVPTRGVQVTASALNDFGIRLAVSLLIETYDPVMEAQVRHAVILEILRTAGECQLTLVYPSQRIVMS
;
A
#
# COMPACT_ATOMS: atom_id res chain seq x y z
N VAL A 1 -18.95 -10.48 27.71
CA VAL A 1 -18.33 -11.27 26.63
C VAL A 1 -17.33 -10.40 25.92
N ASP A 2 -16.08 -10.77 26.05
CA ASP A 2 -15.00 -10.06 25.37
C ASP A 2 -15.06 -10.37 23.87
N ARG A 3 -15.38 -9.36 23.10
CA ARG A 3 -15.33 -9.46 21.65
C ARG A 3 -13.98 -8.95 21.19
N SER A 4 -13.26 -9.79 20.47
CA SER A 4 -11.95 -9.45 19.95
C SER A 4 -12.01 -8.51 18.75
N PHE A 5 -13.20 -8.20 18.22
CA PHE A 5 -13.41 -7.29 17.09
C PHE A 5 -14.80 -6.67 17.13
N GLN A 6 -14.99 -5.60 16.36
CA GLN A 6 -16.23 -4.81 16.29
C GLN A 6 -16.60 -4.53 14.84
N VAL A 7 -17.85 -4.10 14.63
CA VAL A 7 -18.28 -3.59 13.32
C VAL A 7 -17.36 -2.44 12.90
N GLY A 8 -16.87 -2.51 11.69
CA GLY A 8 -15.89 -1.56 11.13
C GLY A 8 -14.45 -2.04 11.20
N ASP A 9 -14.17 -3.07 11.99
CA ASP A 9 -12.82 -3.65 12.04
C ASP A 9 -12.55 -4.49 10.78
N ARG A 10 -11.29 -4.48 10.34
CA ARG A 10 -10.82 -5.39 9.32
C ARG A 10 -10.25 -6.63 10.01
N ILE A 11 -10.74 -7.80 9.62
CA ILE A 11 -10.29 -9.07 10.18
C ILE A 11 -9.93 -10.06 9.08
N THR A 12 -9.04 -10.99 9.42
CA THR A 12 -8.72 -12.14 8.59
C THR A 12 -8.96 -13.40 9.40
N VAL A 13 -9.80 -14.29 8.88
CA VAL A 13 -10.15 -15.56 9.53
C VAL A 13 -10.44 -16.61 8.49
N GLN A 14 -9.82 -17.78 8.61
CA GLN A 14 -10.05 -18.93 7.72
C GLN A 14 -9.94 -18.57 6.22
N GLY A 15 -8.94 -17.75 5.88
CA GLY A 15 -8.75 -17.29 4.50
C GLY A 15 -9.69 -16.20 4.04
N VAL A 16 -10.63 -15.76 4.87
CA VAL A 16 -11.53 -14.64 4.57
C VAL A 16 -10.91 -13.36 5.13
N ASP A 17 -10.73 -12.35 4.27
CA ASP A 17 -10.18 -11.05 4.63
C ASP A 17 -11.17 -9.96 4.24
N GLY A 18 -11.56 -9.15 5.20
CA GLY A 18 -12.49 -8.06 4.95
C GLY A 18 -12.91 -7.31 6.18
N GLY A 19 -13.82 -6.36 5.97
CA GLY A 19 -14.37 -5.54 7.04
C GLY A 19 -15.64 -6.15 7.63
N VAL A 20 -15.74 -6.10 8.94
CA VAL A 20 -16.94 -6.55 9.64
C VAL A 20 -18.07 -5.56 9.41
N GLU A 21 -19.14 -5.98 8.73
CA GLU A 21 -20.32 -5.14 8.48
C GLU A 21 -21.39 -5.33 9.53
N ASP A 22 -21.56 -6.56 10.01
CA ASP A 22 -22.62 -6.88 10.95
C ASP A 22 -22.16 -7.98 11.91
N LEU A 23 -22.37 -7.77 13.19
CA LEU A 23 -22.16 -8.75 14.24
C LEU A 23 -23.53 -9.21 14.75
N GLY A 24 -24.03 -10.26 14.12
CA GLY A 24 -25.29 -10.85 14.53
C GLY A 24 -25.17 -11.76 15.74
N PHE A 25 -26.29 -12.28 16.18
CA PHE A 25 -26.34 -13.15 17.33
C PHE A 25 -25.68 -14.52 17.06
N ARG A 26 -25.84 -15.05 15.85
CA ARG A 26 -25.30 -16.35 15.46
C ARG A 26 -24.22 -16.29 14.39
N SER A 27 -24.19 -15.20 13.64
CA SER A 27 -23.30 -15.08 12.51
C SER A 27 -22.75 -13.68 12.40
N THR A 28 -21.59 -13.58 11.75
CA THR A 28 -20.92 -12.33 11.46
C THR A 28 -20.81 -12.18 9.95
N ARG A 29 -21.12 -11.01 9.42
CA ARG A 29 -21.03 -10.69 8.01
C ARG A 29 -19.80 -9.86 7.74
N ILE A 30 -19.01 -10.32 6.77
CA ILE A 30 -17.75 -9.70 6.39
C ILE A 30 -17.83 -9.33 4.92
N ARG A 31 -17.56 -8.05 4.62
CA ARG A 31 -17.42 -7.57 3.25
C ARG A 31 -15.98 -7.76 2.82
N THR A 32 -15.74 -8.65 1.88
CA THR A 32 -14.38 -8.93 1.40
C THR A 32 -13.86 -7.82 0.50
N LEU A 33 -12.57 -7.85 0.23
CA LEU A 33 -11.92 -6.90 -0.68
C LEU A 33 -12.44 -7.00 -2.11
N GLU A 34 -13.06 -8.13 -2.46
CA GLU A 34 -13.69 -8.35 -3.77
C GLU A 34 -15.16 -7.92 -3.79
N ASP A 35 -15.59 -7.22 -2.73
CA ASP A 35 -16.96 -6.73 -2.55
C ASP A 35 -18.01 -7.83 -2.44
N THR A 36 -17.61 -9.02 -2.02
CA THR A 36 -18.54 -10.10 -1.70
C THR A 36 -18.86 -10.10 -0.21
N LEU A 37 -20.08 -10.50 0.13
CA LEU A 37 -20.51 -10.63 1.53
C LEU A 37 -20.39 -12.07 1.98
N VAL A 38 -19.52 -12.32 2.94
CA VAL A 38 -19.33 -13.66 3.52
C VAL A 38 -19.97 -13.71 4.89
N THR A 39 -20.80 -14.70 5.12
CA THR A 39 -21.43 -14.92 6.42
C THR A 39 -20.73 -16.09 7.11
N LEU A 40 -20.15 -15.81 8.28
CA LEU A 40 -19.46 -16.82 9.08
C LEU A 40 -20.22 -17.07 10.39
N PRO A 41 -20.39 -18.34 10.79
CA PRO A 41 -20.98 -18.62 12.10
C PRO A 41 -20.06 -18.13 13.21
N ASN A 42 -20.64 -17.55 14.26
CA ASN A 42 -19.87 -17.05 15.40
C ASN A 42 -19.09 -18.15 16.11
N SER A 43 -19.57 -19.38 16.06
CA SER A 43 -18.87 -20.55 16.61
C SER A 43 -17.51 -20.76 15.94
N LEU A 44 -17.43 -20.50 14.65
CA LEU A 44 -16.18 -20.60 13.91
C LEU A 44 -15.19 -19.53 14.37
N LEU A 45 -15.68 -18.32 14.62
CA LEU A 45 -14.84 -17.19 15.07
C LEU A 45 -14.30 -17.42 16.48
N LEU A 46 -15.03 -18.15 17.31
CA LEU A 46 -14.59 -18.48 18.67
C LEU A 46 -13.48 -19.53 18.71
N THR A 47 -13.44 -20.41 17.71
CA THR A 47 -12.51 -21.53 17.67
C THR A 47 -11.36 -21.33 16.71
N SER A 48 -11.39 -20.25 15.91
CA SER A 48 -10.39 -19.95 14.91
C SER A 48 -9.47 -18.81 15.37
N SER A 49 -8.28 -18.81 14.80
CA SER A 49 -7.37 -17.67 14.94
C SER A 49 -7.91 -16.52 14.08
N VAL A 50 -8.17 -15.39 14.72
CA VAL A 50 -8.67 -14.18 14.06
C VAL A 50 -7.61 -13.09 14.14
N ASP A 51 -7.11 -12.65 12.97
CA ASP A 51 -6.25 -11.48 12.92
C ASP A 51 -7.11 -10.24 12.82
N ASN A 52 -7.04 -9.39 13.82
CA ASN A 52 -7.78 -8.12 13.85
C ASN A 52 -6.84 -6.98 13.50
N TRP A 53 -7.06 -6.35 12.35
CA TRP A 53 -6.27 -5.23 11.86
C TRP A 53 -6.79 -3.88 12.37
N GLY A 54 -7.86 -3.89 13.17
CA GLY A 54 -8.48 -2.70 13.72
C GLY A 54 -9.32 -1.94 12.70
N ARG A 55 -9.72 -0.74 13.06
CA ARG A 55 -10.52 0.14 12.19
C ARG A 55 -9.65 0.80 11.14
N ARG A 56 -9.00 0.00 10.34
CA ARG A 56 -8.22 0.51 9.22
C ARG A 56 -9.10 0.52 7.98
N SER A 57 -9.39 1.70 7.49
CA SER A 57 -10.18 1.88 6.28
C SER A 57 -9.28 1.98 5.06
N GLY A 58 -8.36 1.01 4.87
CA GLY A 58 -7.48 1.14 3.73
C GLY A 58 -6.50 0.00 3.52
N ARG A 59 -5.75 0.09 2.43
CA ARG A 59 -4.76 -0.90 2.01
C ARG A 59 -3.38 -0.26 1.91
N ARG A 60 -2.37 -1.02 2.31
CA ARG A 60 -0.99 -0.59 2.16
C ARG A 60 -0.56 -0.72 0.71
N PHE A 61 -0.01 0.34 0.17
CA PHE A 61 0.59 0.35 -1.16
C PHE A 61 2.08 0.58 -1.03
N ALA A 62 2.87 -0.29 -1.65
CA ALA A 62 4.31 -0.20 -1.67
C ALA A 62 4.81 -0.31 -3.11
N THR A 63 5.67 0.60 -3.50
CA THR A 63 6.27 0.61 -4.82
C THR A 63 7.65 1.26 -4.73
N GLY A 64 8.32 1.42 -5.86
CA GLY A 64 9.61 2.10 -5.86
C GLY A 64 10.18 2.26 -7.25
N ILE A 65 11.22 3.07 -7.31
CA ILE A 65 12.01 3.29 -8.53
C ILE A 65 13.46 2.96 -8.24
N THR A 66 14.22 2.67 -9.28
CA THR A 66 15.67 2.52 -9.20
C THR A 66 16.30 3.64 -9.98
N VAL A 67 17.23 4.34 -9.35
CA VAL A 67 17.93 5.48 -9.95
C VAL A 67 19.42 5.18 -10.11
N ASP A 68 20.04 5.89 -11.03
CA ASP A 68 21.45 5.72 -11.35
C ASP A 68 22.33 6.04 -10.13
N TYR A 69 23.44 5.31 -9.99
CA TYR A 69 24.45 5.56 -8.98
C TYR A 69 25.12 6.93 -9.11
N ALA A 70 25.03 7.55 -10.27
CA ALA A 70 25.51 8.91 -10.47
C ALA A 70 24.62 9.95 -9.75
N SER A 71 23.47 9.55 -9.24
CA SER A 71 22.58 10.46 -8.49
C SER A 71 23.23 10.86 -7.16
N SER A 72 23.35 12.17 -6.93
CA SER A 72 23.92 12.66 -5.68
C SER A 72 23.01 12.40 -4.49
N PRO A 73 23.57 12.21 -3.28
CA PRO A 73 22.75 12.07 -2.08
C PRO A 73 21.79 13.24 -1.86
N GLU A 74 22.18 14.44 -2.25
CA GLU A 74 21.36 15.65 -2.11
C GLU A 74 20.13 15.60 -3.02
N LYS A 75 20.27 15.09 -4.24
CA LYS A 75 19.15 14.91 -5.16
C LYS A 75 18.19 13.84 -4.66
N ILE A 76 18.71 12.75 -4.11
CA ILE A 76 17.92 11.68 -3.53
C ILE A 76 17.13 12.21 -2.34
N GLU A 77 17.78 12.94 -1.45
CA GLU A 77 17.14 13.55 -0.28
C GLU A 77 16.02 14.50 -0.71
N ASP A 78 16.28 15.34 -1.71
CA ASP A 78 15.30 16.28 -2.25
C ASP A 78 14.09 15.54 -2.84
N PHE A 79 14.34 14.47 -3.59
CA PHE A 79 13.27 13.62 -4.13
C PHE A 79 12.42 13.04 -3.00
N CYS A 80 13.05 12.46 -1.98
CA CYS A 80 12.34 11.84 -0.87
C CYS A 80 11.47 12.85 -0.13
N GLN A 81 12.00 14.04 0.13
CA GLN A 81 11.26 15.09 0.83
C GLN A 81 10.08 15.60 0.00
N LYS A 82 10.31 15.95 -1.26
CA LYS A 82 9.25 16.45 -2.14
C LYS A 82 8.17 15.42 -2.40
N SER A 83 8.57 14.18 -2.63
CA SER A 83 7.60 13.10 -2.84
C SER A 83 6.75 12.87 -1.60
N SER A 84 7.36 12.84 -0.43
CA SER A 84 6.63 12.65 0.82
C SER A 84 5.59 13.75 1.03
N GLU A 85 5.96 15.01 0.83
CA GLU A 85 5.04 16.14 0.96
C GLU A 85 3.89 16.07 -0.04
N ARG A 86 4.19 15.80 -1.30
CA ARG A 86 3.19 15.75 -2.38
C ARG A 86 2.23 14.58 -2.22
N LEU A 87 2.73 13.43 -1.79
CA LEU A 87 1.90 12.24 -1.63
C LEU A 87 0.96 12.34 -0.43
N GLN A 88 1.23 13.23 0.53
CA GLN A 88 0.33 13.49 1.64
C GLN A 88 -0.91 14.31 1.23
N HIS A 89 -0.88 14.95 0.07
CA HIS A 89 -1.95 15.84 -0.42
C HIS A 89 -2.76 15.25 -1.57
N GLN A 90 -2.94 13.93 -1.57
CA GLN A 90 -3.75 13.26 -2.58
C GLN A 90 -5.25 13.51 -2.35
N ALA A 91 -6.04 13.40 -3.43
CA ALA A 91 -7.49 13.61 -3.38
C ALA A 91 -8.19 12.64 -2.42
N VAL A 92 -7.67 11.41 -2.32
CA VAL A 92 -8.09 10.45 -1.31
C VAL A 92 -7.05 10.50 -0.19
N PRO A 93 -7.47 10.53 1.08
CA PRO A 93 -6.51 10.60 2.18
C PRO A 93 -5.52 9.43 2.14
N THR A 94 -4.25 9.76 2.10
CA THR A 94 -3.18 8.81 2.29
C THR A 94 -2.54 9.05 3.65
N ARG A 95 -2.06 7.98 4.28
CA ARG A 95 -1.47 8.08 5.60
C ARG A 95 -0.22 7.25 5.68
N GLY A 96 0.70 7.66 6.54
CA GLY A 96 1.93 6.92 6.77
C GLY A 96 2.84 6.89 5.56
N VAL A 97 2.93 8.01 4.82
CA VAL A 97 3.79 8.11 3.64
C VAL A 97 5.25 8.03 4.05
N GLN A 98 5.97 7.09 3.46
CA GLN A 98 7.41 6.95 3.64
C GLN A 98 8.07 6.84 2.27
N VAL A 99 9.08 7.66 2.05
CA VAL A 99 9.90 7.64 0.84
C VAL A 99 11.36 7.60 1.28
N THR A 100 12.03 6.48 1.00
CA THR A 100 13.40 6.28 1.50
C THR A 100 14.23 5.54 0.47
N ALA A 101 15.54 5.78 0.50
CA ALA A 101 16.49 4.90 -0.17
C ALA A 101 16.55 3.59 0.60
N SER A 102 16.26 2.46 -0.06
CA SER A 102 16.09 1.18 0.63
C SER A 102 17.15 0.15 0.32
N ALA A 103 17.85 0.26 -0.80
CA ALA A 103 18.85 -0.73 -1.17
C ALA A 103 19.81 -0.20 -2.23
N LEU A 104 21.00 -0.78 -2.23
CA LEU A 104 21.99 -0.60 -3.27
C LEU A 104 21.98 -1.88 -4.12
N ASN A 105 21.38 -1.80 -5.30
CA ASN A 105 21.23 -2.94 -6.19
C ASN A 105 22.30 -2.93 -7.28
N ASP A 106 22.34 -4.00 -8.07
CA ASP A 106 23.35 -4.16 -9.12
C ASP A 106 23.30 -3.04 -10.16
N PHE A 107 22.11 -2.51 -10.44
CA PHE A 107 21.91 -1.51 -11.50
C PHE A 107 21.72 -0.10 -10.98
N GLY A 108 21.48 0.08 -9.70
CA GLY A 108 21.27 1.40 -9.14
C GLY A 108 20.74 1.38 -7.72
N ILE A 109 20.32 2.55 -7.27
CA ILE A 109 19.82 2.78 -5.92
C ILE A 109 18.31 2.65 -5.94
N ARG A 110 17.76 1.79 -5.07
CA ARG A 110 16.31 1.66 -4.96
C ARG A 110 15.75 2.69 -4.01
N LEU A 111 14.76 3.43 -4.49
CA LEU A 111 13.99 4.38 -3.69
C LEU A 111 12.61 3.79 -3.49
N ALA A 112 12.29 3.45 -2.25
CA ALA A 112 11.04 2.79 -1.89
C ALA A 112 10.00 3.80 -1.43
N VAL A 113 8.76 3.61 -1.88
CA VAL A 113 7.61 4.42 -1.49
C VAL A 113 6.57 3.50 -0.86
N SER A 114 6.11 3.86 0.30
CA SER A 114 5.09 3.11 1.04
C SER A 114 4.09 4.07 1.66
N LEU A 115 2.82 3.74 1.53
CA LEU A 115 1.75 4.53 2.13
C LEU A 115 0.51 3.66 2.34
N LEU A 116 -0.40 4.15 3.17
CA LEU A 116 -1.72 3.55 3.35
C LEU A 116 -2.73 4.35 2.53
N ILE A 117 -3.45 3.68 1.64
CA ILE A 117 -4.57 4.29 0.90
C ILE A 117 -5.83 4.06 1.72
N GLU A 118 -6.43 5.13 2.23
CA GLU A 118 -7.58 5.05 3.14
C GLU A 118 -8.89 4.82 2.39
N THR A 119 -8.96 3.71 1.64
CA THR A 119 -10.18 3.29 0.98
C THR A 119 -10.16 1.78 0.75
N TYR A 120 -11.35 1.18 0.70
CA TYR A 120 -11.53 -0.20 0.25
C TYR A 120 -12.18 -0.28 -1.13
N ASP A 121 -12.56 0.86 -1.72
CA ASP A 121 -13.13 0.89 -3.07
C ASP A 121 -12.01 0.58 -4.08
N PRO A 122 -12.11 -0.52 -4.83
CA PRO A 122 -11.06 -0.88 -5.80
C PRO A 122 -10.83 0.16 -6.88
N VAL A 123 -11.88 0.86 -7.30
CA VAL A 123 -11.77 1.91 -8.34
C VAL A 123 -10.99 3.09 -7.79
N MET A 124 -11.34 3.53 -6.58
CA MET A 124 -10.64 4.63 -5.91
C MET A 124 -9.19 4.27 -5.60
N GLU A 125 -8.95 3.05 -5.13
CA GLU A 125 -7.60 2.56 -4.88
C GLU A 125 -6.75 2.61 -6.15
N ALA A 126 -7.29 2.16 -7.28
CA ALA A 126 -6.58 2.18 -8.56
C ALA A 126 -6.28 3.62 -9.01
N GLN A 127 -7.20 4.55 -8.81
CA GLN A 127 -6.99 5.95 -9.13
C GLN A 127 -5.90 6.59 -8.27
N VAL A 128 -5.90 6.30 -6.98
CA VAL A 128 -4.86 6.81 -6.07
C VAL A 128 -3.49 6.22 -6.43
N ARG A 129 -3.44 4.91 -6.70
CA ARG A 129 -2.22 4.24 -7.12
C ARG A 129 -1.66 4.85 -8.39
N HIS A 130 -2.53 5.12 -9.37
CA HIS A 130 -2.15 5.80 -10.62
C HIS A 130 -1.57 7.18 -10.33
N ALA A 131 -2.25 7.98 -9.51
CA ALA A 131 -1.80 9.32 -9.16
C ALA A 131 -0.46 9.31 -8.42
N VAL A 132 -0.27 8.36 -7.53
CA VAL A 132 1.00 8.19 -6.79
C VAL A 132 2.15 7.89 -7.74
N ILE A 133 1.95 6.97 -8.67
CA ILE A 133 2.98 6.60 -9.65
C ILE A 133 3.35 7.79 -10.51
N LEU A 134 2.37 8.54 -11.01
CA LEU A 134 2.64 9.72 -11.82
C LEU A 134 3.38 10.81 -11.02
N GLU A 135 3.02 10.99 -9.76
CA GLU A 135 3.69 11.98 -8.90
C GLU A 135 5.14 11.60 -8.64
N ILE A 136 5.41 10.30 -8.44
CA ILE A 136 6.77 9.80 -8.28
C ILE A 136 7.59 10.10 -9.54
N LEU A 137 7.03 9.84 -10.71
CA LEU A 137 7.72 10.07 -11.98
C LEU A 137 7.98 11.56 -12.23
N ARG A 138 7.00 12.43 -11.93
CA ARG A 138 7.17 13.88 -12.07
C ARG A 138 8.25 14.40 -11.13
N THR A 139 8.22 13.96 -9.88
CA THR A 139 9.18 14.42 -8.87
C THR A 139 10.59 13.93 -9.23
N ALA A 140 10.73 12.71 -9.70
CA ALA A 140 12.02 12.20 -10.16
C ALA A 140 12.57 13.03 -11.32
N GLY A 141 11.71 13.42 -12.26
CA GLY A 141 12.10 14.28 -13.38
C GLY A 141 12.54 15.67 -12.93
N GLU A 142 11.80 16.27 -11.99
CA GLU A 142 12.15 17.58 -11.43
C GLU A 142 13.47 17.56 -10.66
N CYS A 143 13.75 16.47 -9.95
CA CYS A 143 15.01 16.29 -9.22
C CYS A 143 16.15 15.82 -10.12
N GLN A 144 15.91 15.67 -11.42
CA GLN A 144 16.90 15.25 -12.40
C GLN A 144 17.50 13.88 -12.07
N LEU A 145 16.66 12.97 -11.58
CA LEU A 145 17.05 11.58 -11.35
C LEU A 145 16.83 10.77 -12.61
N THR A 146 17.82 9.96 -12.97
CA THR A 146 17.72 9.06 -14.10
C THR A 146 17.25 7.70 -13.62
N LEU A 147 16.08 7.27 -14.11
CA LEU A 147 15.54 5.96 -13.81
C LEU A 147 16.31 4.91 -14.58
N VAL A 148 16.69 3.85 -13.89
CA VAL A 148 17.38 2.72 -14.49
C VAL A 148 16.58 1.45 -14.29
N TYR A 149 16.74 0.53 -15.19
CA TYR A 149 16.10 -0.78 -15.15
C TYR A 149 17.08 -1.82 -15.66
N PRO A 150 16.93 -3.09 -15.28
CA PRO A 150 17.81 -4.13 -15.77
C PRO A 150 17.79 -4.16 -17.31
N SER A 151 18.93 -3.95 -17.92
CA SER A 151 19.08 -4.04 -19.38
C SER A 151 20.14 -5.06 -19.72
N GLN A 152 19.84 -5.90 -20.68
CA GLN A 152 20.77 -6.89 -21.17
C GLN A 152 21.34 -6.41 -22.50
N ARG A 153 22.64 -6.19 -22.52
CA ARG A 153 23.32 -5.81 -23.75
C ARG A 153 23.76 -7.06 -24.50
N ILE A 154 23.12 -7.30 -25.62
CA ILE A 154 23.49 -8.40 -26.50
C ILE A 154 24.50 -7.86 -27.51
N VAL A 155 25.73 -8.39 -27.47
CA VAL A 155 26.73 -8.07 -28.45
C VAL A 155 26.70 -9.20 -29.49
N MET A 156 26.25 -8.86 -30.68
CA MET A 156 26.29 -9.78 -31.81
C MET A 156 27.60 -9.59 -32.55
N SER A 157 28.41 -10.64 -32.56
CA SER A 157 29.65 -10.67 -33.29
C SER A 157 29.45 -11.23 -34.71
#